data_8fe3ee670ca3632b16e94cc1673272cd
#
_entry.id   8fe3ee670ca3632b16e94cc1673272cd
#
_cell.length_a   1.000
_cell.length_b   1.000
_cell.length_c   1.000
_cell.angle_alpha   90.00
_cell.angle_beta   90.00
_cell.angle_gamma   90.00
#
_symmetry.space_group_name_H-M   'P 1'
#
loop_
_entity.id
_entity.type
_entity.pdbx_description
1 polymer ?
#
loop_
_entity_poly.entity_id
_entity_poly.type
_entity_poly.pdbx_seq_one_letter_code
_entity_poly.pdbx_strand_id
1 'polypeptide(L)'
;MDETKEGSRGNAHPRAGDSDVYLLAAHPDWRESRVNKRLLAAARGVPGVTVNDLYAAYPDYAIDGPAEQERLAAARLVVLMHPIQWYSMPALQKLWVDDVLAYGWAYGPGGTALKGKDLWLVLTTGGQEEAYHPSGYNRYFFDAFLPPYEQTAVLCGMRFLPPLVMHGSHSASEQEVLDHVQTFAQRLGSYPDWPEIAELDAAPACEVPPSDRPDADDDADGVADVRHGMA
;
A
#
# COMPACT_ATOMS: atom_id res chain seq x y z
N MET A 1 57.11 13.09 15.20
CA MET A 1 56.44 11.77 15.26
C MET A 1 54.98 12.07 15.41
N ASP A 2 54.31 12.05 14.30
CA ASP A 2 52.90 12.44 14.20
C ASP A 2 52.12 11.18 13.80
N GLU A 3 51.33 10.66 14.73
CA GLU A 3 50.51 9.46 14.50
C GLU A 3 49.13 9.89 14.02
N THR A 4 48.92 9.79 12.72
CA THR A 4 47.61 9.89 12.07
C THR A 4 46.76 8.71 12.45
N LYS A 5 45.70 8.95 13.26
CA LYS A 5 44.60 8.01 13.49
C LYS A 5 43.67 7.96 12.27
N GLU A 6 43.76 6.89 11.51
CA GLU A 6 42.75 6.51 10.54
C GLU A 6 41.43 6.12 11.27
N GLY A 7 40.43 6.95 11.08
CA GLY A 7 39.08 6.68 11.55
C GLY A 7 38.38 5.60 10.70
N SER A 8 38.21 4.42 11.27
CA SER A 8 37.38 3.36 10.76
C SER A 8 35.93 3.86 10.56
N ARG A 9 35.50 4.02 9.30
CA ARG A 9 34.09 4.21 8.96
C ARG A 9 33.37 2.87 9.14
N GLY A 10 32.82 2.67 10.32
CA GLY A 10 31.93 1.55 10.60
C GLY A 10 30.71 1.66 9.72
N ASN A 11 30.44 0.63 8.93
CA ASN A 11 29.20 0.41 8.21
C ASN A 11 28.10 0.18 9.25
N ALA A 12 27.42 1.25 9.65
CA ALA A 12 26.26 1.14 10.54
C ALA A 12 25.10 0.55 9.74
N HIS A 13 24.72 -0.68 10.04
CA HIS A 13 23.43 -1.19 9.61
C HIS A 13 22.32 -0.29 10.19
N PRO A 14 21.33 0.16 9.38
CA PRO A 14 20.23 0.95 9.90
C PRO A 14 19.53 0.17 11.02
N ARG A 15 19.31 0.82 12.14
CA ARG A 15 18.56 0.26 13.26
C ARG A 15 17.09 0.15 12.84
N ALA A 16 16.35 -0.82 13.37
CA ALA A 16 14.91 -1.00 13.18
C ALA A 16 14.12 0.19 13.78
N GLY A 17 14.26 1.38 13.23
CA GLY A 17 13.70 2.65 13.68
C GLY A 17 13.95 3.78 12.69
N ASP A 18 14.79 3.56 11.68
CA ASP A 18 15.19 4.58 10.70
C ASP A 18 14.54 4.36 9.31
N SER A 19 13.52 3.52 9.20
CA SER A 19 12.89 3.23 7.90
C SER A 19 11.63 4.08 7.73
N ASP A 20 11.71 5.09 6.86
CA ASP A 20 10.54 5.92 6.51
C ASP A 20 9.51 5.17 5.65
N VAL A 21 9.91 4.07 5.01
CA VAL A 21 9.08 3.31 4.06
C VAL A 21 8.97 1.85 4.47
N TYR A 22 7.74 1.36 4.61
CA TYR A 22 7.45 -0.06 4.75
C TYR A 22 6.76 -0.59 3.49
N LEU A 23 7.45 -1.48 2.77
CA LEU A 23 6.97 -2.07 1.53
C LEU A 23 6.57 -3.53 1.73
N LEU A 24 5.28 -3.79 1.52
CA LEU A 24 4.72 -5.13 1.47
C LEU A 24 4.65 -5.61 0.02
N ALA A 25 5.44 -6.62 -0.30
CA ALA A 25 5.43 -7.27 -1.59
C ALA A 25 4.61 -8.56 -1.51
N ALA A 26 3.57 -8.67 -2.32
CA ALA A 26 2.71 -9.85 -2.34
C ALA A 26 2.58 -10.42 -3.75
N HIS A 27 3.36 -11.45 -4.05
CA HIS A 27 3.26 -12.19 -5.30
C HIS A 27 3.20 -13.70 -5.01
N PRO A 28 2.12 -14.41 -5.39
CA PRO A 28 1.96 -15.84 -5.06
C PRO A 28 3.03 -16.75 -5.66
N ASP A 29 3.57 -16.40 -6.83
CA ASP A 29 4.66 -17.14 -7.46
C ASP A 29 5.69 -16.18 -8.11
N TRP A 30 6.78 -15.96 -7.42
CA TRP A 30 7.87 -15.11 -7.92
C TRP A 30 8.57 -15.67 -9.18
N ARG A 31 8.45 -16.94 -9.47
CA ARG A 31 9.04 -17.54 -10.68
C ARG A 31 8.32 -17.06 -11.93
N GLU A 32 7.00 -16.88 -11.84
CA GLU A 32 6.16 -16.37 -12.92
C GLU A 32 6.16 -14.83 -12.99
N SER A 33 6.77 -14.17 -12.01
CA SER A 33 6.81 -12.71 -11.95
C SER A 33 7.94 -12.14 -12.80
N ARG A 34 7.59 -11.39 -13.84
CA ARG A 34 8.57 -10.67 -14.67
C ARG A 34 8.87 -9.27 -14.13
N VAL A 35 7.84 -8.52 -13.79
CA VAL A 35 7.92 -7.12 -13.36
C VAL A 35 8.08 -7.02 -11.85
N ASN A 36 7.15 -7.58 -11.06
CA ASN A 36 7.19 -7.43 -9.61
C ASN A 36 8.49 -7.95 -8.96
N LYS A 37 9.10 -8.99 -9.53
CA LYS A 37 10.40 -9.49 -9.08
C LYS A 37 11.51 -8.42 -9.23
N ARG A 38 11.48 -7.63 -10.29
CA ARG A 38 12.45 -6.55 -10.52
C ARG A 38 12.18 -5.35 -9.62
N LEU A 39 10.90 -5.01 -9.43
CA LEU A 39 10.49 -3.99 -8.46
C LEU A 39 10.97 -4.37 -7.05
N LEU A 40 10.75 -5.62 -6.63
CA LEU A 40 11.21 -6.13 -5.34
C LEU A 40 12.74 -6.01 -5.18
N ALA A 41 13.47 -6.40 -6.23
CA ALA A 41 14.93 -6.28 -6.22
C ALA A 41 15.39 -4.82 -6.14
N ALA A 42 14.74 -3.91 -6.85
CA ALA A 42 15.03 -2.48 -6.81
C ALA A 42 14.72 -1.88 -5.43
N ALA A 43 13.56 -2.21 -4.83
CA ALA A 43 13.18 -1.73 -3.50
C ALA A 43 14.21 -2.11 -2.41
N ARG A 44 14.76 -3.32 -2.48
CA ARG A 44 15.80 -3.79 -1.56
C ARG A 44 17.12 -3.00 -1.65
N GLY A 45 17.33 -2.29 -2.75
CA GLY A 45 18.51 -1.44 -2.97
C GLY A 45 18.33 0.01 -2.52
N VAL A 46 17.12 0.43 -2.14
CA VAL A 46 16.85 1.81 -1.73
C VAL A 46 17.05 1.97 -0.23
N PRO A 47 17.96 2.87 0.22
CA PRO A 47 18.13 3.15 1.64
C PRO A 47 16.82 3.65 2.30
N GLY A 48 16.59 3.27 3.56
CA GLY A 48 15.40 3.69 4.31
C GLY A 48 14.11 2.94 3.94
N VAL A 49 14.19 1.90 3.10
CA VAL A 49 13.06 1.03 2.76
C VAL A 49 13.17 -0.31 3.47
N THR A 50 12.21 -0.62 4.32
CA THR A 50 12.03 -1.98 4.86
C THR A 50 11.11 -2.77 3.94
N VAL A 51 11.61 -3.88 3.40
CA VAL A 51 10.87 -4.73 2.46
C VAL A 51 10.41 -6.00 3.16
N ASN A 52 9.12 -6.30 3.08
CA ASN A 52 8.54 -7.56 3.51
C ASN A 52 7.93 -8.30 2.32
N ASP A 53 8.45 -9.49 2.01
CA ASP A 53 7.88 -10.42 1.05
C ASP A 53 6.88 -11.32 1.81
N LEU A 54 5.58 -11.02 1.68
CA LEU A 54 4.54 -11.66 2.47
C LEU A 54 4.50 -13.18 2.30
N TYR A 55 4.63 -13.66 1.07
CA TYR A 55 4.58 -15.12 0.81
C TYR A 55 5.83 -15.87 1.29
N ALA A 56 6.96 -15.16 1.43
CA ALA A 56 8.15 -15.73 2.04
C ALA A 56 8.11 -15.66 3.58
N ALA A 57 7.54 -14.57 4.12
CA ALA A 57 7.42 -14.39 5.56
C ALA A 57 6.34 -15.28 6.19
N TYR A 58 5.24 -15.49 5.49
CA TYR A 58 4.06 -16.22 5.99
C TYR A 58 3.61 -17.33 5.03
N PRO A 59 4.45 -18.35 4.81
CA PRO A 59 4.15 -19.45 3.87
C PRO A 59 2.98 -20.34 4.33
N ASP A 60 2.65 -20.31 5.61
CA ASP A 60 1.53 -20.99 6.25
C ASP A 60 0.31 -20.11 6.48
N TYR A 61 0.36 -18.85 6.00
CA TYR A 61 -0.69 -17.86 6.17
C TYR A 61 -0.95 -17.42 7.63
N ALA A 62 -0.09 -17.79 8.57
CA ALA A 62 -0.18 -17.36 9.97
C ALA A 62 0.53 -16.03 10.17
N ILE A 63 -0.19 -14.93 9.98
CA ILE A 63 0.37 -13.57 10.06
C ILE A 63 0.61 -13.17 11.52
N ASP A 64 1.83 -12.69 11.82
CA ASP A 64 2.16 -12.07 13.09
C ASP A 64 1.69 -10.61 13.12
N GLY A 65 0.40 -10.42 13.46
CA GLY A 65 -0.24 -9.11 13.47
C GLY A 65 0.51 -8.07 14.33
N PRO A 66 0.89 -8.35 15.58
CA PRO A 66 1.69 -7.45 16.40
C PRO A 66 3.01 -7.03 15.76
N ALA A 67 3.77 -7.95 15.18
CA ALA A 67 5.04 -7.63 14.52
C ALA A 67 4.83 -6.77 13.27
N GLU A 68 3.77 -7.01 12.51
CA GLU A 68 3.40 -6.18 11.35
C GLU A 68 2.96 -4.77 11.78
N GLN A 69 2.20 -4.67 12.87
CA GLN A 69 1.77 -3.39 13.44
C GLN A 69 2.96 -2.54 13.91
N GLU A 70 3.98 -3.14 14.51
CA GLU A 70 5.22 -2.43 14.90
C GLU A 70 5.93 -1.84 13.68
N ARG A 71 6.04 -2.59 12.58
CA ARG A 71 6.65 -2.12 11.33
C ARG A 71 5.86 -0.98 10.71
N LEU A 72 4.53 -1.13 10.66
CA LEU A 72 3.64 -0.08 10.17
C LEU A 72 3.71 1.18 11.03
N ALA A 73 3.76 1.05 12.35
CA ALA A 73 3.84 2.18 13.25
C ALA A 73 5.12 3.00 13.04
N ALA A 74 6.23 2.34 12.74
CA ALA A 74 7.53 2.97 12.49
C ALA A 74 7.60 3.71 11.13
N ALA A 75 6.85 3.26 10.13
CA ALA A 75 6.89 3.83 8.77
C ALA A 75 6.04 5.10 8.64
N ARG A 76 6.41 5.97 7.70
CA ARG A 76 5.63 7.13 7.24
C ARG A 76 4.88 6.82 5.95
N LEU A 77 5.47 6.01 5.07
CA LEU A 77 4.88 5.53 3.84
C LEU A 77 4.70 4.01 3.92
N VAL A 78 3.50 3.56 3.66
CA VAL A 78 3.16 2.14 3.46
C VAL A 78 2.98 1.89 1.97
N VAL A 79 3.72 0.93 1.43
CA VAL A 79 3.63 0.55 0.01
C VAL A 79 3.03 -0.84 -0.11
N LEU A 80 1.93 -0.97 -0.85
CA LEU A 80 1.39 -2.27 -1.24
C LEU A 80 1.80 -2.55 -2.68
N MET A 81 2.70 -3.52 -2.87
CA MET A 81 3.24 -3.90 -4.17
C MET A 81 2.76 -5.29 -4.56
N HIS A 82 1.92 -5.39 -5.59
CA HIS A 82 1.34 -6.67 -6.01
C HIS A 82 0.79 -6.66 -7.45
N PRO A 83 0.62 -7.84 -8.08
CA PRO A 83 -0.20 -7.95 -9.27
C PRO A 83 -1.68 -7.83 -8.91
N ILE A 84 -2.47 -7.25 -9.79
CA ILE A 84 -3.94 -7.33 -9.68
C ILE A 84 -4.36 -8.76 -10.00
N GLN A 85 -5.02 -9.41 -9.04
CA GLN A 85 -5.62 -10.74 -9.17
C GLN A 85 -7.12 -10.64 -8.91
N TRP A 86 -7.91 -11.10 -9.88
CA TRP A 86 -9.37 -10.99 -9.80
C TRP A 86 -9.83 -9.58 -9.40
N TYR A 87 -9.22 -8.57 -10.04
CA TYR A 87 -9.52 -7.14 -9.88
C TYR A 87 -9.22 -6.57 -8.49
N SER A 88 -8.43 -7.28 -7.68
CA SER A 88 -8.07 -6.89 -6.32
C SER A 88 -6.65 -7.35 -5.97
N MET A 89 -6.34 -7.38 -4.68
CA MET A 89 -5.07 -7.84 -4.14
C MET A 89 -5.01 -9.38 -4.05
N PRO A 90 -3.80 -9.97 -4.02
CA PRO A 90 -3.61 -11.39 -3.74
C PRO A 90 -4.17 -11.81 -2.38
N ALA A 91 -4.58 -13.08 -2.24
CA ALA A 91 -5.29 -13.60 -1.07
C ALA A 91 -4.55 -13.36 0.26
N LEU A 92 -3.23 -13.63 0.30
CA LEU A 92 -2.45 -13.42 1.52
C LEU A 92 -2.36 -11.94 1.92
N GLN A 93 -2.33 -11.03 0.94
CA GLN A 93 -2.34 -9.59 1.23
C GLN A 93 -3.70 -9.13 1.76
N LYS A 94 -4.81 -9.72 1.26
CA LYS A 94 -6.13 -9.44 1.82
C LYS A 94 -6.23 -9.92 3.26
N LEU A 95 -5.74 -11.14 3.54
CA LEU A 95 -5.68 -11.66 4.90
C LEU A 95 -4.82 -10.76 5.80
N TRP A 96 -3.69 -10.27 5.29
CA TRP A 96 -2.84 -9.33 6.03
C TRP A 96 -3.60 -8.03 6.38
N VAL A 97 -4.36 -7.47 5.44
CA VAL A 97 -5.20 -6.27 5.70
C VAL A 97 -6.22 -6.57 6.80
N ASP A 98 -6.88 -7.73 6.75
CA ASP A 98 -7.92 -8.11 7.71
C ASP A 98 -7.36 -8.35 9.12
N ASP A 99 -6.19 -8.98 9.24
CA ASP A 99 -5.61 -9.36 10.52
C ASP A 99 -4.82 -8.21 11.17
N VAL A 100 -4.13 -7.39 10.37
CA VAL A 100 -3.20 -6.37 10.87
C VAL A 100 -3.91 -5.04 11.12
N LEU A 101 -4.85 -4.62 10.25
CA LEU A 101 -5.57 -3.36 10.40
C LEU A 101 -6.74 -3.50 11.39
N ALA A 102 -6.41 -3.83 12.64
CA ALA A 102 -7.37 -4.16 13.68
C ALA A 102 -8.16 -2.95 14.20
N TYR A 103 -9.42 -3.18 14.57
CA TYR A 103 -10.25 -2.22 15.28
C TYR A 103 -9.60 -1.78 16.60
N GLY A 104 -9.63 -0.50 16.89
CA GLY A 104 -9.01 0.09 18.09
C GLY A 104 -7.50 0.34 17.93
N TRP A 105 -6.87 -0.12 16.84
CA TRP A 105 -5.48 0.16 16.50
C TRP A 105 -5.36 0.97 15.20
N ALA A 106 -5.87 0.46 14.07
CA ALA A 106 -5.83 1.13 12.79
C ALA A 106 -6.99 2.12 12.59
N TYR A 107 -8.17 1.80 13.11
CA TYR A 107 -9.40 2.57 12.94
C TYR A 107 -10.34 2.39 14.14
N GLY A 108 -11.44 3.17 14.17
CA GLY A 108 -12.39 3.17 15.28
C GLY A 108 -11.89 3.94 16.52
N PRO A 109 -12.62 3.88 17.64
CA PRO A 109 -12.25 4.57 18.87
C PRO A 109 -10.85 4.18 19.36
N GLY A 110 -9.93 5.15 19.43
CA GLY A 110 -8.53 4.94 19.82
C GLY A 110 -7.62 4.43 18.69
N GLY A 111 -8.17 4.00 17.56
CA GLY A 111 -7.41 3.49 16.41
C GLY A 111 -6.81 4.62 15.56
N THR A 112 -5.64 5.10 15.95
CA THR A 112 -4.96 6.24 15.32
C THR A 112 -3.54 5.92 14.87
N ALA A 113 -3.11 4.66 14.93
CA ALA A 113 -1.73 4.27 14.67
C ALA A 113 -1.24 4.60 13.25
N LEU A 114 -2.17 4.67 12.28
CA LEU A 114 -1.87 4.96 10.88
C LEU A 114 -2.21 6.39 10.46
N LYS A 115 -2.80 7.17 11.36
CA LYS A 115 -3.23 8.54 11.06
C LYS A 115 -2.06 9.42 10.60
N GLY A 116 -2.24 10.08 9.46
CA GLY A 116 -1.26 11.01 8.87
C GLY A 116 -0.11 10.33 8.14
N LYS A 117 -0.15 9.01 7.98
CA LYS A 117 0.76 8.27 7.10
C LYS A 117 0.26 8.27 5.66
N ASP A 118 1.12 7.86 4.73
CA ASP A 118 0.79 7.73 3.32
C ASP A 118 0.63 6.26 2.92
N LEU A 119 -0.34 5.98 2.05
CA LEU A 119 -0.51 4.69 1.38
C LEU A 119 -0.24 4.85 -0.11
N TRP A 120 0.68 4.06 -0.63
CA TRP A 120 1.02 4.01 -2.05
C TRP A 120 0.82 2.62 -2.63
N LEU A 121 0.13 2.53 -3.77
CA LEU A 121 -0.03 1.28 -4.50
C LEU A 121 0.98 1.21 -5.65
N VAL A 122 1.66 0.07 -5.76
CA VAL A 122 2.53 -0.28 -6.89
C VAL A 122 2.00 -1.56 -7.50
N LEU A 123 1.33 -1.43 -8.64
CA LEU A 123 0.48 -2.46 -9.20
C LEU A 123 0.96 -2.91 -10.58
N THR A 124 0.74 -4.18 -10.88
CA THR A 124 0.88 -4.71 -12.23
C THR A 124 -0.41 -5.39 -12.68
N THR A 125 -0.73 -5.31 -13.97
CA THR A 125 -1.87 -6.02 -14.56
C THR A 125 -1.41 -6.92 -15.70
N GLY A 126 -2.13 -8.02 -15.93
CA GLY A 126 -1.93 -8.85 -17.12
C GLY A 126 -2.54 -8.23 -18.37
N GLY A 127 -3.69 -7.53 -18.23
CA GLY A 127 -4.35 -6.82 -19.31
C GLY A 127 -3.64 -5.52 -19.66
N GLN A 128 -3.66 -5.15 -20.96
CA GLN A 128 -3.20 -3.86 -21.45
C GLN A 128 -4.13 -2.74 -20.93
N GLU A 129 -3.67 -1.49 -20.97
CA GLU A 129 -4.43 -0.33 -20.50
C GLU A 129 -5.79 -0.19 -21.21
N GLU A 130 -5.82 -0.44 -22.54
CA GLU A 130 -7.03 -0.38 -23.35
C GLU A 130 -8.10 -1.41 -22.92
N ALA A 131 -7.69 -2.48 -22.27
CA ALA A 131 -8.63 -3.45 -21.72
C ALA A 131 -9.47 -2.86 -20.56
N TYR A 132 -8.95 -1.83 -19.89
CA TYR A 132 -9.59 -1.14 -18.77
C TYR A 132 -10.33 0.13 -19.25
N HIS A 133 -11.26 -0.08 -20.15
CA HIS A 133 -12.14 0.95 -20.70
C HIS A 133 -13.57 0.39 -20.82
N PRO A 134 -14.63 1.21 -20.77
CA PRO A 134 -16.02 0.74 -20.94
C PRO A 134 -16.28 -0.07 -22.20
N SER A 135 -15.55 0.20 -23.29
CA SER A 135 -15.57 -0.58 -24.55
C SER A 135 -14.53 -1.70 -24.58
N GLY A 136 -13.66 -1.80 -23.60
CA GLY A 136 -12.62 -2.82 -23.50
C GLY A 136 -13.10 -4.12 -22.85
N TYR A 137 -12.20 -5.10 -22.75
CA TYR A 137 -12.49 -6.42 -22.21
C TYR A 137 -12.98 -6.37 -20.77
N ASN A 138 -12.37 -5.51 -19.90
CA ASN A 138 -12.72 -5.37 -18.50
C ASN A 138 -13.91 -4.44 -18.24
N ARG A 139 -14.39 -3.72 -19.24
CA ARG A 139 -15.61 -2.88 -19.23
C ARG A 139 -15.60 -1.70 -18.24
N TYR A 140 -14.58 -1.53 -17.43
CA TYR A 140 -14.42 -0.45 -16.45
C TYR A 140 -13.06 0.21 -16.65
N PHE A 141 -12.96 1.50 -16.36
CA PHE A 141 -11.66 2.13 -16.18
C PHE A 141 -10.92 1.50 -15.01
N PHE A 142 -9.59 1.50 -15.05
CA PHE A 142 -8.78 0.89 -13.99
C PHE A 142 -9.07 1.49 -12.61
N ASP A 143 -9.35 2.78 -12.56
CA ASP A 143 -9.67 3.50 -11.31
C ASP A 143 -10.91 2.94 -10.60
N ALA A 144 -11.81 2.26 -11.31
CA ALA A 144 -12.97 1.61 -10.69
C ALA A 144 -12.60 0.44 -9.74
N PHE A 145 -11.36 -0.04 -9.79
CA PHE A 145 -10.86 -1.10 -8.91
C PHE A 145 -10.06 -0.57 -7.72
N LEU A 146 -9.82 0.74 -7.65
CA LEU A 146 -9.05 1.39 -6.59
C LEU A 146 -9.87 1.76 -5.32
N PRO A 147 -11.20 2.01 -5.39
CA PRO A 147 -11.97 2.48 -4.23
C PRO A 147 -11.81 1.65 -2.95
N PRO A 148 -11.69 0.30 -2.96
CA PRO A 148 -11.47 -0.47 -1.73
C PRO A 148 -10.16 -0.12 -1.02
N TYR A 149 -9.09 0.20 -1.76
CA TYR A 149 -7.79 0.60 -1.20
C TYR A 149 -7.84 2.03 -0.67
N GLU A 150 -8.42 2.93 -1.47
CA GLU A 150 -8.61 4.33 -1.07
C GLU A 150 -9.47 4.42 0.19
N GLN A 151 -10.61 3.71 0.22
CA GLN A 151 -11.49 3.68 1.39
C GLN A 151 -10.80 3.09 2.62
N THR A 152 -9.92 2.10 2.46
CA THR A 152 -9.11 1.56 3.55
C THR A 152 -8.14 2.62 4.09
N ALA A 153 -7.47 3.35 3.20
CA ALA A 153 -6.60 4.46 3.60
C ALA A 153 -7.38 5.52 4.37
N VAL A 154 -8.53 5.97 3.83
CA VAL A 154 -9.42 6.96 4.45
C VAL A 154 -9.86 6.51 5.85
N LEU A 155 -10.34 5.27 5.98
CA LEU A 155 -10.82 4.74 7.26
C LEU A 155 -9.71 4.72 8.32
N CYS A 156 -8.47 4.44 7.91
CA CYS A 156 -7.30 4.43 8.79
C CYS A 156 -6.66 5.83 8.99
N GLY A 157 -7.23 6.88 8.39
CA GLY A 157 -6.70 8.25 8.46
C GLY A 157 -5.38 8.45 7.71
N MET A 158 -5.10 7.59 6.73
CA MET A 158 -3.96 7.70 5.82
C MET A 158 -4.34 8.54 4.60
N ARG A 159 -3.33 9.19 3.98
CA ARG A 159 -3.47 9.80 2.66
C ARG A 159 -3.19 8.75 1.60
N PHE A 160 -4.09 8.64 0.62
CA PHE A 160 -3.93 7.75 -0.53
C PHE A 160 -3.17 8.48 -1.64
N LEU A 161 -2.01 7.95 -2.03
CA LEU A 161 -1.17 8.54 -3.08
C LEU A 161 -1.55 7.97 -4.45
N PRO A 162 -1.37 8.75 -5.53
CA PRO A 162 -1.59 8.27 -6.89
C PRO A 162 -0.82 6.97 -7.17
N PRO A 163 -1.49 5.88 -7.58
CA PRO A 163 -0.85 4.59 -7.76
C PRO A 163 0.14 4.58 -8.93
N LEU A 164 1.20 3.77 -8.81
CA LEU A 164 2.08 3.44 -9.92
C LEU A 164 1.65 2.11 -10.52
N VAL A 165 1.16 2.13 -11.76
CA VAL A 165 0.59 0.95 -12.41
C VAL A 165 1.36 0.61 -13.68
N MET A 166 1.70 -0.67 -13.86
CA MET A 166 2.17 -1.20 -15.13
C MET A 166 1.14 -2.14 -15.72
N HIS A 167 0.49 -1.69 -16.78
CA HIS A 167 -0.43 -2.50 -17.57
C HIS A 167 0.31 -3.46 -18.51
N GLY A 168 -0.32 -4.57 -18.86
CA GLY A 168 0.22 -5.52 -19.81
C GLY A 168 1.57 -6.13 -19.42
N SER A 169 1.81 -6.41 -18.15
CA SER A 169 3.11 -6.84 -17.60
C SER A 169 3.72 -8.07 -18.30
N HIS A 170 2.91 -8.91 -18.96
CA HIS A 170 3.38 -10.09 -19.68
C HIS A 170 3.91 -9.75 -21.06
N SER A 171 3.40 -8.70 -21.72
CA SER A 171 3.72 -8.29 -23.10
C SER A 171 4.58 -7.03 -23.18
N ALA A 172 4.77 -6.31 -22.07
CA ALA A 172 5.61 -5.12 -22.02
C ALA A 172 7.03 -5.43 -22.53
N SER A 173 7.62 -4.50 -23.28
CA SER A 173 9.00 -4.61 -23.75
C SER A 173 9.98 -4.57 -22.56
N GLU A 174 11.21 -4.98 -22.81
CA GLU A 174 12.26 -4.92 -21.78
C GLU A 174 12.54 -3.46 -21.36
N GLN A 175 12.49 -2.52 -22.31
CA GLN A 175 12.72 -1.11 -22.04
C GLN A 175 11.60 -0.52 -21.15
N GLU A 176 10.34 -0.79 -21.46
CA GLU A 176 9.21 -0.34 -20.63
C GLU A 176 9.32 -0.86 -19.20
N VAL A 177 9.72 -2.12 -19.03
CA VAL A 177 9.94 -2.68 -17.67
C VAL A 177 11.08 -1.99 -16.95
N LEU A 178 12.20 -1.71 -17.63
CA LEU A 178 13.34 -1.00 -17.05
C LEU A 178 12.98 0.43 -16.64
N ASP A 179 12.28 1.16 -17.50
CA ASP A 179 11.84 2.53 -17.21
C ASP A 179 10.86 2.58 -16.04
N HIS A 180 9.94 1.63 -15.97
CA HIS A 180 9.00 1.51 -14.84
C HIS A 180 9.71 1.21 -13.52
N VAL A 181 10.66 0.27 -13.52
CA VAL A 181 11.47 -0.06 -12.34
C VAL A 181 12.34 1.13 -11.91
N GLN A 182 12.89 1.88 -12.85
CA GLN A 182 13.66 3.08 -12.55
C GLN A 182 12.76 4.16 -11.92
N THR A 183 11.59 4.43 -12.48
CA THR A 183 10.60 5.37 -11.93
C THR A 183 10.22 4.98 -10.51
N PHE A 184 9.93 3.70 -10.28
CA PHE A 184 9.61 3.17 -8.95
C PHE A 184 10.74 3.42 -7.93
N ALA A 185 11.98 3.06 -8.30
CA ALA A 185 13.14 3.24 -7.41
C ALA A 185 13.41 4.73 -7.11
N GLN A 186 13.28 5.60 -8.12
CA GLN A 186 13.41 7.04 -7.94
C GLN A 186 12.37 7.60 -6.97
N ARG A 187 11.11 7.20 -7.12
CA ARG A 187 10.03 7.61 -6.21
C ARG A 187 10.28 7.14 -4.79
N LEU A 188 10.65 5.87 -4.58
CA LEU A 188 11.00 5.39 -3.25
C LEU A 188 12.13 6.20 -2.62
N GLY A 189 13.17 6.51 -3.40
CA GLY A 189 14.35 7.24 -2.91
C GLY A 189 14.12 8.73 -2.70
N SER A 190 13.10 9.32 -3.33
CA SER A 190 12.77 10.76 -3.20
C SER A 190 11.58 11.03 -2.27
N TYR A 191 10.96 10.02 -1.68
CA TYR A 191 9.88 10.25 -0.72
C TYR A 191 10.40 11.03 0.50
N PRO A 192 9.69 12.08 0.98
CA PRO A 192 8.35 12.54 0.58
C PRO A 192 8.34 13.66 -0.48
N ASP A 193 9.45 13.96 -1.14
CA ASP A 193 9.60 15.13 -2.02
C ASP A 193 8.94 14.95 -3.41
N TRP A 194 7.75 14.31 -3.45
CA TRP A 194 6.98 14.17 -4.66
C TRP A 194 6.13 15.42 -4.92
N PRO A 195 6.14 15.99 -6.16
CA PRO A 195 5.39 17.21 -6.46
C PRO A 195 3.90 17.11 -6.12
N GLU A 196 3.29 15.97 -6.41
CA GLU A 196 1.87 15.72 -6.16
C GLU A 196 1.50 15.68 -4.67
N ILE A 197 2.44 15.35 -3.78
CA ILE A 197 2.17 15.34 -2.32
C ILE A 197 1.83 16.73 -1.81
N ALA A 198 2.44 17.78 -2.39
CA ALA A 198 2.15 19.16 -2.01
C ALA A 198 0.76 19.61 -2.47
N GLU A 199 0.19 18.97 -3.49
CA GLU A 199 -1.11 19.28 -4.08
C GLU A 199 -2.25 18.46 -3.44
N LEU A 200 -1.91 17.36 -2.76
CA LEU A 200 -2.90 16.53 -2.07
C LEU A 200 -3.30 17.17 -0.74
N ASP A 201 -4.60 17.29 -0.51
CA ASP A 201 -5.12 17.73 0.78
C ASP A 201 -4.62 16.83 1.91
N ALA A 202 -4.29 17.43 3.06
CA ALA A 202 -3.80 16.71 4.23
C ALA A 202 -4.85 15.76 4.84
N ALA A 203 -6.12 15.89 4.44
CA ALA A 203 -7.21 14.99 4.76
C ALA A 203 -7.66 14.24 3.50
N PRO A 204 -8.00 12.94 3.61
CA PRO A 204 -8.58 12.21 2.50
C PRO A 204 -9.83 12.92 2.02
N ALA A 205 -9.84 13.32 0.75
CA ALA A 205 -10.96 14.01 0.12
C ALA A 205 -12.05 13.03 -0.32
N CYS A 206 -12.55 12.20 0.57
CA CYS A 206 -13.76 11.41 0.33
C CYS A 206 -14.84 11.84 1.31
N GLU A 207 -15.21 13.11 1.24
CA GLU A 207 -16.48 13.53 1.83
C GLU A 207 -17.59 13.15 0.85
N VAL A 208 -18.51 12.31 1.32
CA VAL A 208 -19.81 12.17 0.66
C VAL A 208 -20.39 13.59 0.54
N PRO A 209 -20.78 14.06 -0.67
CA PRO A 209 -21.34 15.38 -0.84
C PRO A 209 -22.43 15.62 0.21
N PRO A 210 -22.53 16.81 0.79
CA PRO A 210 -23.57 17.10 1.81
C PRO A 210 -24.99 16.78 1.33
N SER A 211 -25.25 16.89 0.01
CA SER A 211 -26.52 16.52 -0.61
C SER A 211 -26.84 15.02 -0.55
N ASP A 212 -25.82 14.17 -0.37
CA ASP A 212 -25.95 12.72 -0.42
C ASP A 212 -25.79 12.09 0.99
N ARG A 213 -25.64 12.93 2.02
CA ARG A 213 -25.62 12.47 3.41
C ARG A 213 -27.05 12.32 3.89
N PRO A 214 -27.40 11.21 4.57
CA PRO A 214 -28.69 11.13 5.28
C PRO A 214 -28.74 12.28 6.30
N ASP A 215 -29.85 13.00 6.37
CA ASP A 215 -30.04 14.05 7.37
C ASP A 215 -29.85 13.45 8.76
N ALA A 216 -29.10 14.13 9.61
CA ALA A 216 -28.74 13.66 10.96
C ALA A 216 -29.98 13.38 11.86
N ASP A 217 -31.16 13.83 11.44
CA ASP A 217 -32.43 13.64 12.13
C ASP A 217 -33.13 12.34 11.75
N ASP A 218 -32.77 11.68 10.64
CA ASP A 218 -33.34 10.38 10.25
C ASP A 218 -32.78 9.20 11.05
N ASP A 219 -31.58 9.35 11.68
CA ASP A 219 -30.97 8.29 12.48
C ASP A 219 -31.55 8.21 13.93
N ALA A 220 -32.34 9.17 14.36
CA ALA A 220 -32.88 9.18 15.73
C ALA A 220 -34.04 8.20 15.94
N ASP A 221 -34.77 7.83 14.89
CA ASP A 221 -35.93 6.95 14.98
C ASP A 221 -35.69 5.49 14.51
N GLY A 222 -34.50 5.18 13.95
CA GLY A 222 -34.21 3.89 13.33
C GLY A 222 -33.44 2.85 14.21
N VAL A 223 -32.95 3.20 15.40
CA VAL A 223 -32.07 2.31 16.19
C VAL A 223 -32.83 1.58 17.33
N ALA A 224 -34.14 1.61 17.37
CA ALA A 224 -34.92 1.07 18.48
C ALA A 224 -35.45 -0.35 18.29
N ASP A 225 -35.09 -1.15 17.28
CA ASP A 225 -35.68 -2.51 17.20
C ASP A 225 -34.85 -3.60 16.47
N VAL A 226 -33.56 -3.78 16.82
CA VAL A 226 -32.81 -4.98 16.35
C VAL A 226 -32.18 -5.75 17.51
N ARG A 227 -32.73 -5.68 18.72
CA ARG A 227 -32.24 -6.47 19.85
C ARG A 227 -33.27 -7.45 20.38
N HIS A 228 -34.02 -8.17 19.56
CA HIS A 228 -34.76 -9.35 20.01
C HIS A 228 -34.96 -10.31 18.84
N GLY A 229 -34.10 -11.30 18.73
CA GLY A 229 -34.34 -12.40 17.78
C GLY A 229 -33.16 -13.31 17.52
N MET A 230 -32.45 -13.75 18.57
CA MET A 230 -31.70 -15.01 18.54
C MET A 230 -31.76 -15.63 19.93
N ALA A 231 -32.73 -16.49 20.12
CA ALA A 231 -32.75 -17.55 21.10
C ALA A 231 -32.53 -18.87 20.36
#